data_debf6dbaffc21e4f038e99696d2a3368
#
_entry.id   debf6dbaffc21e4f038e99696d2a3368
#
_cell.length_a   1.000
_cell.length_b   1.000
_cell.length_c   1.000
_cell.angle_alpha   90.00
_cell.angle_beta   90.00
_cell.angle_gamma   90.00
#
_symmetry.space_group_name_H-M   'P 1'
#
loop_
_entity.id
_entity.type
_entity.pdbx_description
1 polymer ?
#
loop_
_entity_poly.entity_id
_entity_poly.type
_entity_poly.pdbx_seq_one_letter_code
_entity_poly.pdbx_strand_id
1 'polypeptide(L)'
;ELAAELELNVVIHQRDRGNECWADIQRIMEPFHGRLRAVFHCFTHSWESAKPLINEGHLISFTGISTFKSAELIQQCALQATPDSFMLETDAPYLAPVPHRGKRCEPADTLHTAQFIAQLRGIPLKQLAGETERNAESFFRFNS
;
A
#
# COMPACT_ATOMS: atom_id res chain seq x y z
N GLU A 1 -18.89 7.59 -5.94
CA GLU A 1 -20.31 7.61 -5.50
C GLU A 1 -20.81 6.19 -5.26
N LEU A 2 -20.93 5.34 -6.29
CA LEU A 2 -21.48 3.98 -6.19
C LEU A 2 -20.86 3.15 -5.06
N ALA A 3 -19.54 3.17 -4.91
CA ALA A 3 -18.86 2.42 -3.84
C ALA A 3 -19.29 2.90 -2.44
N ALA A 4 -19.46 4.22 -2.26
CA ALA A 4 -19.93 4.78 -0.99
C ALA A 4 -21.40 4.45 -0.71
N GLU A 5 -22.25 4.41 -1.75
CA GLU A 5 -23.65 4.00 -1.63
C GLU A 5 -23.80 2.51 -1.27
N LEU A 6 -22.89 1.68 -1.78
CA LEU A 6 -22.86 0.23 -1.52
C LEU A 6 -21.99 -0.16 -0.32
N GLU A 7 -21.44 0.81 0.41
CA GLU A 7 -20.52 0.60 1.54
C GLU A 7 -19.31 -0.27 1.19
N LEU A 8 -18.82 -0.17 -0.06
CA LEU A 8 -17.67 -0.93 -0.55
C LEU A 8 -16.37 -0.14 -0.36
N ASN A 9 -15.30 -0.83 0.03
CA ASN A 9 -13.96 -0.30 0.00
C ASN A 9 -13.43 -0.23 -1.44
N VAL A 10 -12.52 0.71 -1.73
CA VAL A 10 -11.98 0.92 -3.07
C VAL A 10 -10.47 0.76 -3.12
N VAL A 11 -9.98 0.21 -4.22
CA VAL A 11 -8.55 0.17 -4.55
C VAL A 11 -8.28 1.30 -5.52
N ILE A 12 -7.38 2.21 -5.17
CA ILE A 12 -7.00 3.37 -5.99
C ILE A 12 -5.65 3.11 -6.63
N HIS A 13 -5.63 3.09 -7.96
CA HIS A 13 -4.41 3.06 -8.74
C HIS A 13 -4.03 4.48 -9.17
N GLN A 14 -2.82 4.91 -8.80
CA GLN A 14 -2.31 6.23 -9.17
C GLN A 14 -0.98 6.07 -9.92
N ARG A 15 -0.94 6.62 -11.12
CA ARG A 15 0.27 6.66 -11.92
C ARG A 15 0.25 7.82 -12.90
N ASP A 16 1.13 8.78 -12.68
CA ASP A 16 1.42 9.85 -13.63
C ASP A 16 2.92 10.20 -13.61
N ARG A 17 3.32 11.13 -14.44
CA ARG A 17 4.69 11.66 -14.47
C ARG A 17 4.85 12.96 -13.66
N GLY A 18 3.75 13.48 -13.12
CA GLY A 18 3.67 14.69 -12.33
C GLY A 18 2.87 14.45 -11.04
N ASN A 19 2.31 15.51 -10.49
CA ASN A 19 1.48 15.44 -9.29
C ASN A 19 -0.01 15.77 -9.57
N GLU A 20 -0.40 15.91 -10.83
CA GLU A 20 -1.76 16.30 -11.21
C GLU A 20 -2.79 15.22 -10.83
N CYS A 21 -2.49 13.96 -11.16
CA CYS A 21 -3.31 12.82 -10.79
C CYS A 21 -3.49 12.72 -9.27
N TRP A 22 -2.43 12.96 -8.51
CA TRP A 22 -2.49 12.95 -7.04
C TRP A 22 -3.44 14.02 -6.50
N ALA A 23 -3.31 15.25 -6.98
CA ALA A 23 -4.18 16.36 -6.57
C ALA A 23 -5.66 16.09 -6.95
N ASP A 24 -5.91 15.52 -8.13
CA ASP A 24 -7.24 15.13 -8.56
C ASP A 24 -7.86 14.03 -7.71
N ILE A 25 -7.07 13.00 -7.35
CA ILE A 25 -7.51 11.93 -6.45
C ILE A 25 -7.94 12.52 -5.11
N GLN A 26 -7.12 13.38 -4.50
CA GLN A 26 -7.43 14.02 -3.22
C GLN A 26 -8.74 14.83 -3.32
N ARG A 27 -8.90 15.65 -4.36
CA ARG A 27 -10.12 16.45 -4.60
C ARG A 27 -11.37 15.58 -4.80
N ILE A 28 -11.22 14.44 -5.51
CA ILE A 28 -12.33 13.50 -5.75
C ILE A 28 -12.71 12.75 -4.47
N MET A 29 -11.73 12.44 -3.61
CA MET A 29 -11.96 11.72 -2.36
C MET A 29 -12.55 12.59 -1.25
N GLU A 30 -12.30 13.90 -1.25
CA GLU A 30 -12.72 14.83 -0.21
C GLU A 30 -14.21 14.72 0.19
N PRO A 31 -15.20 14.64 -0.74
CA PRO A 31 -16.61 14.48 -0.38
C PRO A 31 -16.97 13.14 0.28
N PHE A 32 -16.05 12.19 0.29
CA PHE A 32 -16.27 10.83 0.80
C PHE A 32 -15.55 10.55 2.12
N HIS A 33 -14.94 11.56 2.75
CA HIS A 33 -14.29 11.44 4.04
C HIS A 33 -15.24 10.82 5.09
N GLY A 34 -14.77 9.79 5.80
CA GLY A 34 -15.56 9.04 6.78
C GLY A 34 -16.66 8.14 6.20
N ARG A 35 -16.88 8.15 4.88
CA ARG A 35 -17.90 7.36 4.19
C ARG A 35 -17.33 6.27 3.28
N LEU A 36 -16.06 6.38 2.94
CA LEU A 36 -15.38 5.48 2.02
C LEU A 36 -13.99 5.15 2.58
N ARG A 37 -13.65 3.88 2.61
CA ARG A 37 -12.30 3.42 2.92
C ARG A 37 -11.58 3.00 1.65
N ALA A 38 -10.34 3.46 1.48
CA ALA A 38 -9.53 3.17 0.30
C ALA A 38 -8.21 2.50 0.67
N VAL A 39 -7.64 1.72 -0.24
CA VAL A 39 -6.21 1.40 -0.27
C VAL A 39 -5.58 2.02 -1.51
N PHE A 40 -4.51 2.77 -1.30
CA PHE A 40 -3.72 3.35 -2.38
C PHE A 40 -2.68 2.31 -2.83
N HIS A 41 -3.00 1.67 -3.94
CA HIS A 41 -2.24 0.57 -4.52
C HIS A 41 -0.87 1.05 -5.01
N CYS A 42 0.16 0.25 -4.71
CA CYS A 42 1.55 0.50 -5.11
C CYS A 42 1.98 1.94 -4.79
N PHE A 43 1.83 2.32 -3.52
CA PHE A 43 2.08 3.69 -3.07
C PHE A 43 3.55 4.08 -3.22
N THR A 44 3.80 5.15 -3.97
CA THR A 44 5.16 5.60 -4.33
C THR A 44 5.47 7.05 -3.93
N HIS A 45 4.60 7.67 -3.14
CA HIS A 45 4.80 9.02 -2.63
C HIS A 45 5.53 9.07 -1.29
N SER A 46 5.77 10.29 -0.79
CA SER A 46 6.43 10.52 0.48
C SER A 46 5.51 10.23 1.68
N TRP A 47 6.11 10.18 2.87
CA TRP A 47 5.37 10.06 4.12
C TRP A 47 4.40 11.21 4.37
N GLU A 48 4.78 12.43 3.98
CA GLU A 48 3.92 13.61 4.09
C GLU A 48 2.61 13.45 3.30
N SER A 49 2.67 12.72 2.18
CA SER A 49 1.48 12.37 1.38
C SER A 49 0.69 11.19 1.98
N ALA A 50 1.38 10.21 2.59
CA ALA A 50 0.73 9.04 3.19
C ALA A 50 0.00 9.37 4.50
N LYS A 51 0.61 10.20 5.35
CA LYS A 51 0.13 10.48 6.70
C LYS A 51 -1.32 11.00 6.75
N PRO A 52 -1.75 11.96 5.92
CA PRO A 52 -3.15 12.40 5.90
C PRO A 52 -4.12 11.26 5.56
N LEU A 53 -3.80 10.43 4.57
CA LEU A 53 -4.63 9.29 4.17
C LEU A 53 -4.82 8.29 5.30
N ILE A 54 -3.74 7.98 6.01
CA ILE A 54 -3.75 7.05 7.15
C ILE A 54 -4.58 7.63 8.29
N ASN A 55 -4.46 8.92 8.57
CA ASN A 55 -5.26 9.60 9.59
C ASN A 55 -6.76 9.60 9.27
N GLU A 56 -7.13 9.50 8.00
CA GLU A 56 -8.51 9.38 7.53
C GLU A 56 -9.01 7.92 7.50
N GLY A 57 -8.18 6.97 7.92
CA GLY A 57 -8.52 5.54 7.98
C GLY A 57 -8.31 4.79 6.67
N HIS A 58 -7.66 5.42 5.69
CA HIS A 58 -7.24 4.75 4.46
C HIS A 58 -5.98 3.90 4.69
N LEU A 59 -5.71 3.01 3.75
CA LEU A 59 -4.50 2.20 3.71
C LEU A 59 -3.62 2.58 2.53
N ILE A 60 -2.34 2.31 2.67
CA ILE A 60 -1.38 2.29 1.56
C ILE A 60 -0.90 0.86 1.34
N SER A 61 -0.38 0.54 0.17
CA SER A 61 0.21 -0.78 -0.05
C SER A 61 1.61 -0.70 -0.63
N PHE A 62 2.43 -1.67 -0.26
CA PHE A 62 3.82 -1.77 -0.71
C PHE A 62 3.99 -2.99 -1.61
N THR A 63 4.61 -2.75 -2.78
CA THR A 63 5.00 -3.76 -3.76
C THR A 63 6.50 -4.02 -3.74
N GLY A 64 6.97 -4.87 -4.64
CA GLY A 64 8.40 -5.19 -4.82
C GLY A 64 9.30 -3.97 -5.05
N ILE A 65 8.74 -2.83 -5.49
CA ILE A 65 9.50 -1.58 -5.68
C ILE A 65 10.16 -1.10 -4.37
N SER A 66 9.55 -1.37 -3.22
CA SER A 66 10.12 -1.01 -1.91
C SER A 66 11.51 -1.60 -1.66
N THR A 67 11.84 -2.73 -2.32
CA THR A 67 13.14 -3.39 -2.21
C THR A 67 14.24 -2.76 -3.06
N PHE A 68 13.90 -1.78 -3.91
CA PHE A 68 14.86 -1.17 -4.83
C PHE A 68 15.74 -0.15 -4.11
N LYS A 69 17.02 -0.09 -4.49
CA LYS A 69 17.99 0.85 -3.89
C LYS A 69 17.58 2.32 -4.03
N SER A 70 16.82 2.66 -5.08
CA SER A 70 16.36 4.02 -5.37
C SER A 70 15.00 4.35 -4.72
N ALA A 71 14.44 3.47 -3.89
CA ALA A 71 13.10 3.61 -3.32
C ALA A 71 13.11 4.24 -1.91
N GLU A 72 14.00 5.17 -1.63
CA GLU A 72 14.19 5.77 -0.30
C GLU A 72 12.90 6.37 0.26
N LEU A 73 12.11 7.08 -0.54
CA LEU A 73 10.83 7.66 -0.11
C LEU A 73 9.84 6.59 0.36
N ILE A 74 9.75 5.48 -0.40
CA ILE A 74 8.86 4.36 -0.09
C ILE A 74 9.32 3.65 1.18
N GLN A 75 10.64 3.48 1.34
CA GLN A 75 11.25 2.87 2.53
C GLN A 75 10.99 3.74 3.77
N GLN A 76 11.06 5.06 3.65
CA GLN A 76 10.69 5.97 4.73
C GLN A 76 9.20 5.86 5.09
N CYS A 77 8.31 5.73 4.11
CA CYS A 77 6.90 5.45 4.37
C CYS A 77 6.73 4.13 5.13
N ALA A 78 7.41 3.07 4.70
CA ALA A 78 7.33 1.75 5.34
C ALA A 78 7.86 1.77 6.78
N LEU A 79 8.85 2.61 7.10
CA LEU A 79 9.36 2.80 8.47
C LEU A 79 8.36 3.53 9.39
N GLN A 80 7.63 4.52 8.85
CA GLN A 80 6.79 5.43 9.63
C GLN A 80 5.33 4.98 9.70
N ALA A 81 4.87 4.16 8.75
CA ALA A 81 3.51 3.63 8.73
C ALA A 81 3.20 2.80 9.98
N THR A 82 2.02 2.99 10.56
CA THR A 82 1.56 2.21 11.71
C THR A 82 1.19 0.78 11.28
N PRO A 83 1.23 -0.22 12.18
CA PRO A 83 0.96 -1.63 11.84
C PRO A 83 -0.39 -1.88 11.17
N ASP A 84 -1.38 -1.00 11.41
CA ASP A 84 -2.76 -1.09 10.93
C ASP A 84 -3.04 -0.25 9.68
N SER A 85 -2.01 0.37 9.09
CA SER A 85 -2.17 1.37 8.03
C SER A 85 -1.70 0.93 6.65
N PHE A 86 -1.17 -0.28 6.50
CA PHE A 86 -0.66 -0.73 5.20
C PHE A 86 -0.87 -2.23 4.93
N MET A 87 -0.79 -2.58 3.65
CA MET A 87 -0.80 -3.94 3.15
C MET A 87 0.44 -4.22 2.29
N LEU A 88 0.68 -5.52 2.02
CA LEU A 88 1.68 -5.96 1.06
C LEU A 88 0.99 -6.60 -0.13
N GLU A 89 1.56 -6.37 -1.31
CA GLU A 89 1.02 -6.90 -2.55
C GLU A 89 2.10 -7.09 -3.62
N THR A 90 1.71 -7.51 -4.79
CA THR A 90 2.53 -7.48 -6.00
C THR A 90 1.84 -6.69 -7.09
N ASP A 91 2.60 -6.05 -7.94
CA ASP A 91 2.12 -5.49 -9.21
C ASP A 91 2.38 -6.48 -10.37
N ALA A 92 2.19 -7.78 -10.07
CA ALA A 92 2.46 -8.85 -11.03
C ALA A 92 1.71 -8.61 -12.36
N PRO A 93 2.36 -8.77 -13.50
CA PRO A 93 3.70 -9.35 -13.73
C PRO A 93 4.88 -8.37 -13.65
N TYR A 94 4.69 -7.19 -13.10
CA TYR A 94 5.67 -6.09 -13.03
C TYR A 94 6.30 -5.99 -11.63
N LEU A 95 7.33 -5.16 -11.52
CA LEU A 95 7.95 -4.73 -10.26
C LEU A 95 8.41 -5.87 -9.33
N ALA A 96 8.95 -6.96 -9.93
CA ALA A 96 9.50 -8.06 -9.13
C ALA A 96 10.53 -7.54 -8.10
N PRO A 97 10.43 -7.93 -6.82
CA PRO A 97 11.34 -7.50 -5.77
C PRO A 97 12.76 -8.04 -5.98
N VAL A 98 13.72 -7.48 -5.27
CA VAL A 98 15.04 -8.12 -5.12
C VAL A 98 14.85 -9.43 -4.33
N PRO A 99 15.45 -10.57 -4.75
CA PRO A 99 16.48 -10.71 -5.78
C PRO A 99 15.95 -10.93 -7.22
N HIS A 100 14.66 -10.93 -7.44
CA HIS A 100 14.05 -11.26 -8.74
C HIS A 100 13.89 -10.06 -9.68
N ARG A 101 14.41 -8.88 -9.31
CA ARG A 101 14.33 -7.66 -10.13
C ARG A 101 14.75 -7.92 -11.58
N GLY A 102 13.92 -7.44 -12.53
CA GLY A 102 14.12 -7.63 -13.97
C GLY A 102 13.53 -8.94 -14.53
N LYS A 103 12.96 -9.79 -13.67
CA LYS A 103 12.20 -10.98 -14.09
C LYS A 103 10.70 -10.68 -14.03
N ARG A 104 9.89 -11.60 -14.53
CA ARG A 104 8.43 -11.58 -14.35
C ARG A 104 8.12 -11.73 -12.86
N CYS A 105 7.32 -10.81 -12.31
CA CYS A 105 6.84 -10.89 -10.94
C CYS A 105 5.69 -11.90 -10.82
N GLU A 106 5.67 -12.65 -9.73
CA GLU A 106 4.61 -13.59 -9.39
C GLU A 106 4.02 -13.24 -8.01
N PRO A 107 2.77 -13.63 -7.69
CA PRO A 107 2.18 -13.38 -6.38
C PRO A 107 3.02 -13.90 -5.20
N ALA A 108 3.74 -15.00 -5.38
CA ALA A 108 4.66 -15.56 -4.38
C ALA A 108 5.82 -14.62 -4.01
N ASP A 109 6.16 -13.67 -4.88
CA ASP A 109 7.22 -12.68 -4.65
C ASP A 109 6.87 -11.69 -3.52
N THR A 110 5.60 -11.63 -3.08
CA THR A 110 5.19 -10.88 -1.89
C THR A 110 6.04 -11.26 -0.67
N LEU A 111 6.49 -12.52 -0.57
CA LEU A 111 7.37 -12.96 0.51
C LEU A 111 8.68 -12.16 0.56
N HIS A 112 9.29 -11.86 -0.58
CA HIS A 112 10.54 -11.07 -0.62
C HIS A 112 10.32 -9.62 -0.21
N THR A 113 9.18 -9.04 -0.60
CA THR A 113 8.74 -7.71 -0.13
C THR A 113 8.56 -7.71 1.39
N ALA A 114 7.87 -8.73 1.92
CA ALA A 114 7.64 -8.87 3.36
C ALA A 114 8.95 -9.02 4.14
N GLN A 115 9.86 -9.87 3.67
CA GLN A 115 11.18 -10.06 4.29
C GLN A 115 11.97 -8.75 4.36
N PHE A 116 11.97 -7.99 3.25
CA PHE A 116 12.65 -6.71 3.17
C PHE A 116 12.06 -5.70 4.16
N ILE A 117 10.74 -5.53 4.18
CA ILE A 117 10.08 -4.56 5.07
C ILE A 117 10.21 -4.97 6.54
N ALA A 118 10.11 -6.26 6.87
CA ALA A 118 10.33 -6.75 8.22
C ALA A 118 11.76 -6.42 8.70
N GLN A 119 12.76 -6.68 7.86
CA GLN A 119 14.15 -6.32 8.15
C GLN A 119 14.33 -4.79 8.30
N LEU A 120 13.75 -4.02 7.40
CA LEU A 120 13.81 -2.55 7.44
C LEU A 120 13.23 -2.00 8.75
N ARG A 121 12.10 -2.55 9.20
CA ARG A 121 11.42 -2.15 10.45
C ARG A 121 12.03 -2.76 11.72
N GLY A 122 12.97 -3.70 11.59
CA GLY A 122 13.56 -4.39 12.73
C GLY A 122 12.59 -5.29 13.50
N ILE A 123 11.56 -5.84 12.82
CA ILE A 123 10.56 -6.72 13.42
C ILE A 123 10.61 -8.13 12.81
N PRO A 124 10.15 -9.17 13.52
CA PRO A 124 10.04 -10.52 12.97
C PRO A 124 9.09 -10.57 11.76
N LEU A 125 9.47 -11.35 10.73
CA LEU A 125 8.61 -11.56 9.55
C LEU A 125 7.20 -12.07 9.94
N LYS A 126 7.09 -12.96 10.92
CA LYS A 126 5.81 -13.47 11.41
C LYS A 126 4.92 -12.36 11.98
N GLN A 127 5.52 -11.39 12.66
CA GLN A 127 4.78 -10.24 13.17
C GLN A 127 4.24 -9.39 12.02
N LEU A 128 5.10 -9.01 11.06
CA LEU A 128 4.67 -8.25 9.88
C LEU A 128 3.57 -8.97 9.10
N ALA A 129 3.73 -10.28 8.88
CA ALA A 129 2.73 -11.10 8.18
C ALA A 129 1.36 -11.02 8.88
N GLY A 130 1.32 -11.23 10.20
CA GLY A 130 0.07 -11.15 10.96
C GLY A 130 -0.54 -9.74 10.99
N GLU A 131 0.25 -8.66 10.96
CA GLU A 131 -0.22 -7.29 10.86
C GLU A 131 -0.90 -7.05 9.50
N THR A 132 -0.22 -7.35 8.40
CA THR A 132 -0.71 -7.11 7.05
C THR A 132 -1.85 -8.04 6.64
N GLU A 133 -1.88 -9.28 7.14
CA GLU A 133 -3.00 -10.21 6.98
C GLU A 133 -4.28 -9.64 7.60
N ARG A 134 -4.24 -9.22 8.88
CA ARG A 134 -5.39 -8.57 9.53
C ARG A 134 -5.88 -7.34 8.78
N ASN A 135 -4.97 -6.53 8.24
CA ASN A 135 -5.33 -5.34 7.47
C ASN A 135 -6.06 -5.72 6.18
N ALA A 136 -5.58 -6.75 5.47
CA ALA A 136 -6.21 -7.25 4.25
C ALA A 136 -7.58 -7.87 4.55
N GLU A 137 -7.68 -8.74 5.56
CA GLU A 137 -8.95 -9.34 5.98
C GLU A 137 -10.00 -8.28 6.35
N SER A 138 -9.61 -7.29 7.16
CA SER A 138 -10.48 -6.17 7.54
C SER A 138 -10.91 -5.32 6.35
N PHE A 139 -10.00 -5.07 5.42
CA PHE A 139 -10.28 -4.23 4.27
C PHE A 139 -11.17 -4.94 3.24
N PHE A 140 -10.86 -6.18 2.89
CA PHE A 140 -11.61 -6.96 1.91
C PHE A 140 -12.80 -7.73 2.50
N ARG A 141 -12.96 -7.74 3.83
CA ARG A 141 -14.07 -8.40 4.52
C ARG A 141 -14.19 -9.89 4.20
N PHE A 142 -13.07 -10.61 4.11
CA PHE A 142 -13.06 -12.03 3.73
C PHE A 142 -13.83 -12.95 4.67
N ASN A 143 -14.04 -12.55 5.92
CA ASN A 143 -14.68 -13.34 6.97
C ASN A 143 -16.07 -12.81 7.39
N SER A 144 -16.70 -11.96 6.56
CA SER A 144 -18.04 -11.39 6.83
C SER A 144 -19.13 -12.13 6.09
#